data_4348734252b057ad00595b2c5a50f07a
#
_entry.id   4348734252b057ad00595b2c5a50f07a
#
_cell.length_a   1.000
_cell.length_b   1.000
_cell.length_c   1.000
_cell.angle_alpha   90.00
_cell.angle_beta   90.00
_cell.angle_gamma   90.00
#
_symmetry.space_group_name_H-M   'P 1'
#
loop_
_entity.id
_entity.type
_entity.pdbx_description
1 polymer ?
#
loop_
_entity_poly.entity_id
_entity_poly.type
_entity_poly.pdbx_seq_one_letter_code
_entity_poly.pdbx_strand_id
1 'polypeptide(L)'
;MNLKQVPLDKLNALNEGTLMEALNIEYIEIGPDFVRASMPVTHKTKQPMGLLHGGASAALMETVGSLGSVLLIDPDTHYSVGLDISANHVAAAQEGLVIATAK
;
A
#
# COMPACT_ATOMS: atom_id res chain seq x y z
N MET A 1 -4.66 5.95 -18.43
CA MET A 1 -4.32 4.56 -18.14
C MET A 1 -5.20 4.07 -17.01
N ASN A 2 -5.98 3.03 -17.26
CA ASN A 2 -6.94 2.55 -16.29
C ASN A 2 -6.46 1.28 -15.62
N LEU A 3 -6.73 1.18 -14.32
CA LEU A 3 -6.41 -0.03 -13.56
C LEU A 3 -7.55 -1.04 -13.65
N LYS A 4 -7.19 -2.31 -13.68
CA LYS A 4 -8.15 -3.40 -13.59
C LYS A 4 -8.80 -3.36 -12.22
N GLN A 5 -10.13 -3.44 -12.16
CA GLN A 5 -10.87 -3.43 -10.90
C GLN A 5 -11.01 -4.85 -10.36
N VAL A 6 -10.60 -5.05 -9.12
CA VAL A 6 -10.71 -6.33 -8.42
C VAL A 6 -11.32 -6.04 -7.05
N PRO A 7 -12.24 -6.88 -6.56
CA PRO A 7 -12.83 -6.67 -5.24
C PRO A 7 -11.76 -6.62 -4.14
N LEU A 8 -11.88 -5.64 -3.25
CA LEU A 8 -10.91 -5.42 -2.18
C LEU A 8 -10.79 -6.64 -1.24
N ASP A 9 -11.89 -7.31 -0.95
CA ASP A 9 -11.88 -8.48 -0.08
C ASP A 9 -11.03 -9.62 -0.67
N LYS A 10 -11.05 -9.79 -1.99
CA LYS A 10 -10.20 -10.78 -2.65
C LYS A 10 -8.73 -10.42 -2.60
N LEU A 11 -8.41 -9.15 -2.79
CA LEU A 11 -7.03 -8.66 -2.71
C LEU A 11 -6.49 -8.80 -1.28
N ASN A 12 -7.29 -8.40 -0.29
CA ASN A 12 -6.87 -8.48 1.10
C ASN A 12 -6.72 -9.94 1.56
N ALA A 13 -7.49 -10.86 1.01
CA ALA A 13 -7.35 -12.27 1.32
C ALA A 13 -5.98 -12.83 0.89
N LEU A 14 -5.37 -12.28 -0.14
CA LEU A 14 -4.04 -12.67 -0.59
C LEU A 14 -2.94 -12.27 0.39
N ASN A 15 -3.24 -11.36 1.30
CA ASN A 15 -2.27 -10.90 2.31
C ASN A 15 -2.07 -11.91 3.44
N GLU A 16 -2.95 -12.91 3.58
CA GLU A 16 -2.82 -13.93 4.60
C GLU A 16 -1.47 -14.67 4.51
N GLY A 17 -0.78 -14.77 5.63
CA GLY A 17 0.49 -15.46 5.71
C GLY A 17 1.65 -14.68 5.10
N THR A 18 1.49 -13.41 4.83
CA THR A 18 2.52 -12.55 4.23
C THR A 18 2.93 -11.43 5.17
N LEU A 19 3.95 -10.68 4.75
CA LEU A 19 4.41 -9.49 5.47
C LEU A 19 3.28 -8.48 5.63
N MET A 20 2.40 -8.35 4.63
CA MET A 20 1.29 -7.41 4.68
C MET A 20 0.34 -7.72 5.84
N GLU A 21 0.06 -9.01 6.07
CA GLU A 21 -0.74 -9.40 7.23
C GLU A 21 -0.02 -9.06 8.53
N ALA A 22 1.28 -9.35 8.61
CA ALA A 22 2.06 -9.08 9.81
C ALA A 22 2.07 -7.59 10.19
N LEU A 23 2.06 -6.70 9.21
CA LEU A 23 2.03 -5.26 9.41
C LEU A 23 0.61 -4.68 9.43
N ASN A 24 -0.40 -5.52 9.24
CA ASN A 24 -1.81 -5.12 9.13
C ASN A 24 -2.05 -4.14 7.98
N ILE A 25 -1.39 -4.35 6.85
CA ILE A 25 -1.61 -3.57 5.64
C ILE A 25 -2.90 -4.04 4.98
N GLU A 26 -3.79 -3.10 4.66
CA GLU A 26 -5.04 -3.39 3.97
C GLU A 26 -5.19 -2.50 2.75
N TYR A 27 -5.60 -3.08 1.62
CA TYR A 27 -6.04 -2.30 0.48
C TYR A 27 -7.40 -1.71 0.80
N ILE A 28 -7.53 -0.39 0.65
CA ILE A 28 -8.75 0.32 1.03
C ILE A 28 -9.49 0.93 -0.14
N GLU A 29 -8.81 1.14 -1.27
CA GLU A 29 -9.47 1.73 -2.43
C GLU A 29 -8.67 1.43 -3.71
N ILE A 30 -9.38 1.13 -4.79
CA ILE A 30 -8.82 1.06 -6.13
C ILE A 30 -9.65 2.01 -6.99
N GLY A 31 -9.03 3.10 -7.42
CA GLY A 31 -9.65 4.04 -8.35
C GLY A 31 -9.34 3.65 -9.79
N PRO A 32 -9.77 4.49 -10.76
CA PRO A 32 -9.47 4.23 -12.17
C PRO A 32 -7.98 4.23 -12.45
N ASP A 33 -7.21 5.03 -11.73
CA ASP A 33 -5.79 5.24 -11.96
C ASP A 33 -4.94 5.23 -10.69
N PHE A 34 -5.50 4.76 -9.57
CA PHE A 34 -4.75 4.74 -8.32
C PHE A 34 -5.12 3.56 -7.43
N VAL A 35 -4.21 3.22 -6.52
CA VAL A 35 -4.40 2.21 -5.48
C VAL A 35 -4.05 2.84 -4.15
N ARG A 36 -4.86 2.59 -3.13
CA ARG A 36 -4.59 3.01 -1.75
C ARG A 36 -4.59 1.83 -0.80
N ALA A 37 -3.68 1.89 0.16
CA ALA A 37 -3.62 0.94 1.26
C ALA A 37 -3.34 1.68 2.56
N SER A 38 -3.78 1.09 3.66
CA SER A 38 -3.55 1.63 5.00
C SER A 38 -2.68 0.68 5.82
N MET A 39 -1.99 1.25 6.80
CA MET A 39 -1.21 0.50 7.78
C MET A 39 -1.33 1.20 9.13
N PRO A 40 -1.75 0.51 10.20
CA PRO A 40 -1.82 1.14 11.50
C PRO A 40 -0.43 1.33 12.10
N VAL A 41 -0.27 2.42 12.85
CA VAL A 41 0.95 2.65 13.63
C VAL A 41 0.76 1.94 14.98
N THR A 42 1.44 0.81 15.15
CA THR A 42 1.35 -0.03 16.34
C THR A 42 2.75 -0.43 16.79
N HIS A 43 2.82 -1.19 17.90
CA HIS A 43 4.11 -1.72 18.36
C HIS A 43 4.83 -2.56 17.29
N LYS A 44 4.10 -3.11 16.31
CA LYS A 44 4.68 -3.91 15.22
C LYS A 44 5.36 -3.07 14.14
N THR A 45 5.02 -1.79 14.07
CA THR A 45 5.50 -0.90 13.00
C THR A 45 6.35 0.26 13.55
N LYS A 46 6.64 0.26 14.84
CA LYS A 46 7.45 1.28 15.48
C LYS A 46 8.93 0.86 15.59
N GLN A 47 9.79 1.86 15.65
CA GLN A 47 11.19 1.69 15.94
C GLN A 47 11.46 2.02 17.44
N PRO A 48 12.68 1.81 17.98
CA PRO A 48 12.94 1.94 19.43
C PRO A 48 12.63 3.30 20.05
N MET A 49 12.57 4.36 19.26
CA MET A 49 12.21 5.70 19.76
C MET A 49 10.70 5.89 19.89
N GLY A 50 9.90 4.86 19.58
CA GLY A 50 8.43 4.93 19.64
C GLY A 50 7.80 5.56 18.42
N LEU A 51 8.56 5.82 17.37
CA LEU A 51 8.09 6.39 16.12
C LEU A 51 7.91 5.32 15.06
N LEU A 52 7.10 5.60 14.04
CA LEU A 52 6.92 4.73 12.89
C LEU A 52 8.26 4.40 12.26
N HIS A 53 8.51 3.10 12.06
CA HIS A 53 9.72 2.63 11.40
C HIS A 53 9.69 2.97 9.91
N GLY A 54 10.77 3.55 9.41
CA GLY A 54 10.87 3.92 7.99
C GLY A 54 10.73 2.72 7.05
N GLY A 55 11.24 1.54 7.46
CA GLY A 55 11.09 0.31 6.71
C GLY A 55 9.63 -0.15 6.59
N ALA A 56 8.82 0.09 7.63
CA ALA A 56 7.40 -0.22 7.58
C ALA A 56 6.68 0.68 6.56
N SER A 57 7.00 1.97 6.54
CA SER A 57 6.48 2.90 5.53
C SER A 57 6.90 2.47 4.13
N ALA A 58 8.16 2.07 3.95
CA ALA A 58 8.66 1.59 2.66
C ALA A 58 7.92 0.33 2.20
N ALA A 59 7.63 -0.60 3.13
CA ALA A 59 6.87 -1.81 2.82
C ALA A 59 5.45 -1.46 2.35
N LEU A 60 4.80 -0.49 2.99
CA LEU A 60 3.47 -0.02 2.58
C LEU A 60 3.52 0.60 1.18
N MET A 61 4.49 1.45 0.90
CA MET A 61 4.65 2.07 -0.40
C MET A 61 4.95 1.05 -1.49
N GLU A 62 5.80 0.08 -1.21
CA GLU A 62 6.08 -1.03 -2.13
C GLU A 62 4.82 -1.84 -2.42
N THR A 63 3.99 -2.06 -1.42
CA THR A 63 2.75 -2.82 -1.56
C THR A 63 1.80 -2.16 -2.55
N VAL A 64 1.56 -0.85 -2.43
CA VAL A 64 0.65 -0.16 -3.36
C VAL A 64 1.26 -0.03 -4.76
N GLY A 65 2.57 0.20 -4.85
CA GLY A 65 3.27 0.29 -6.13
C GLY A 65 3.24 -1.03 -6.88
N SER A 66 3.47 -2.13 -6.19
CA SER A 66 3.45 -3.46 -6.79
C SER A 66 2.07 -3.84 -7.27
N LEU A 67 1.04 -3.61 -6.46
CA LEU A 67 -0.33 -3.90 -6.88
C LEU A 67 -0.74 -3.02 -8.07
N GLY A 68 -0.42 -1.73 -8.02
CA GLY A 68 -0.71 -0.82 -9.12
C GLY A 68 -0.09 -1.30 -10.44
N SER A 69 1.14 -1.79 -10.38
CA SER A 69 1.83 -2.33 -11.57
C SER A 69 1.13 -3.56 -12.12
N VAL A 70 0.67 -4.46 -11.24
CA VAL A 70 -0.03 -5.68 -11.65
C VAL A 70 -1.40 -5.37 -12.26
N LEU A 71 -2.07 -4.33 -11.76
CA LEU A 71 -3.41 -3.97 -12.21
C LEU A 71 -3.44 -3.07 -13.44
N LEU A 72 -2.27 -2.67 -13.96
CA LEU A 72 -2.23 -1.86 -15.18
C LEU A 72 -2.79 -2.65 -16.35
N ILE A 73 -3.80 -2.06 -17.02
CA ILE A 73 -4.40 -2.64 -18.21
C ILE A 73 -3.89 -1.90 -19.43
N ASP A 74 -2.73 -2.23 -19.90
CA ASP A 74 -2.26 -1.74 -21.19
C ASP A 74 -1.42 -2.85 -21.82
N PRO A 75 -2.02 -3.63 -22.76
CA PRO A 75 -1.32 -4.73 -23.39
C PRO A 75 -0.15 -4.29 -24.25
N ASP A 76 -0.09 -3.00 -24.61
CA ASP A 76 0.97 -2.47 -25.45
C ASP A 76 2.17 -1.95 -24.66
N THR A 77 2.06 -1.84 -23.34
CA THR A 77 3.18 -1.42 -22.51
C THR A 77 3.86 -2.64 -21.91
N HIS A 78 4.99 -3.01 -22.47
CA HIS A 78 5.82 -4.10 -21.99
C HIS A 78 6.95 -3.63 -21.07
N TYR A 79 6.91 -2.38 -20.62
CA TYR A 79 7.90 -1.79 -19.73
C TYR A 79 7.23 -1.19 -18.52
N SER A 80 8.00 -1.12 -17.43
CA SER A 80 7.50 -0.55 -16.20
C SER A 80 7.16 0.93 -16.42
N VAL A 81 5.92 1.30 -16.11
CA VAL A 81 5.49 2.69 -16.08
C VAL A 81 5.83 3.20 -14.69
N GLY A 82 6.45 4.37 -14.63
CA GLY A 82 6.71 5.03 -13.35
C GLY A 82 5.39 5.38 -12.70
N LEU A 83 5.19 4.91 -11.46
CA LEU A 83 4.06 5.27 -10.64
C LEU A 83 4.48 6.30 -9.62
N ASP A 84 3.67 7.35 -9.46
CA ASP A 84 3.85 8.28 -8.36
C ASP A 84 3.30 7.64 -7.08
N ILE A 85 4.15 7.49 -6.08
CA ILE A 85 3.79 6.88 -4.81
C ILE A 85 3.98 7.90 -3.71
N SER A 86 2.96 8.08 -2.90
CA SER A 86 3.02 8.96 -1.74
C SER A 86 2.42 8.29 -0.51
N ALA A 87 2.90 8.68 0.66
CA ALA A 87 2.36 8.21 1.92
C ALA A 87 2.00 9.40 2.81
N ASN A 88 0.83 9.34 3.41
CA ASN A 88 0.34 10.39 4.29
C ASN A 88 0.00 9.80 5.66
N HIS A 89 0.41 10.49 6.71
CA HIS A 89 0.02 10.16 8.07
C HIS A 89 -1.33 10.83 8.36
N VAL A 90 -2.31 10.02 8.80
CA VAL A 90 -3.63 10.53 9.19
C VAL A 90 -3.62 11.00 10.64
N ALA A 91 -2.61 10.58 11.40
CA ALA A 91 -2.37 11.00 12.78
C ALA A 91 -0.87 11.13 13.00
N ALA A 92 -0.47 11.51 14.22
CA ALA A 92 0.96 11.57 14.57
C ALA A 92 1.64 10.23 14.33
N ALA A 93 2.95 10.26 13.98
CA ALA A 93 3.72 9.06 13.66
C ALA A 93 3.91 8.10 14.84
N GLN A 94 3.30 8.38 15.98
CA GLN A 94 3.28 7.54 17.17
C GLN A 94 2.00 6.71 17.28
N GLU A 95 0.95 7.09 16.54
CA GLU A 95 -0.33 6.39 16.56
C GLU A 95 -1.12 6.70 15.28
N GLY A 96 -2.24 6.02 15.07
CA GLY A 96 -3.14 6.26 13.95
C GLY A 96 -2.84 5.39 12.75
N LEU A 97 -3.12 5.92 11.55
CA LEU A 97 -2.96 5.23 10.28
C LEU A 97 -2.02 5.97 9.35
N VAL A 98 -1.27 5.20 8.57
CA VAL A 98 -0.56 5.72 7.42
C VAL A 98 -1.30 5.23 6.17
N ILE A 99 -1.56 6.14 5.23
CA ILE A 99 -2.20 5.79 3.96
C ILE A 99 -1.21 6.07 2.84
N ALA A 100 -0.95 5.05 2.03
CA ALA A 100 -0.12 5.19 0.84
C ALA A 100 -0.99 5.13 -0.41
N THR A 101 -0.65 5.97 -1.39
CA THR A 101 -1.36 6.04 -2.68
C THR A 101 -0.34 5.90 -3.79
N ALA A 102 -0.60 4.99 -4.73
CA ALA A 102 0.17 4.85 -5.97
C ALA A 102 -0.71 5.29 -7.14
N LYS A 103 -0.19 6.15 -7.99
CA LYS A 103 -0.90 6.64 -9.18
C LYS A 103 -0.17 6.26 -10.45
#